data_851094cdf23e8c50b11927eef23cdc8d
#
_entry.id   851094cdf23e8c50b11927eef23cdc8d
#
_cell.length_a   1.000
_cell.length_b   1.000
_cell.length_c   1.000
_cell.angle_alpha   90.00
_cell.angle_beta   90.00
_cell.angle_gamma   90.00
#
_symmetry.space_group_name_H-M   'P 1'
#
loop_
_entity.id
_entity.type
_entity.pdbx_description
1 polymer ?
#
loop_
_entity_poly.entity_id
_entity_poly.type
_entity_poly.pdbx_seq_one_letter_code
_entity_poly.pdbx_strand_id
1 'polypeptide(L)'
;MSPERQVRQSRSPRVIVAAVIVMDGRVLACERSSPPEVAGRWEFPGGKVERGETDEVALARECAEELGVRVEVGARVGPDVPLAHGRSVLRVFAVRLIGGDVPQALEHRSMRWLGTDELDSVPWLPADQPIVSELPPLLGHRG
;
A
#
# COMPACT_ATOMS: atom_id res chain seq x y z
N MET A 1 -27.91 17.10 24.13
CA MET A 1 -26.88 16.57 23.31
C MET A 1 -27.19 15.12 22.94
N SER A 2 -27.10 14.80 21.70
CA SER A 2 -27.55 13.53 21.20
C SER A 2 -26.42 12.52 21.17
N PRO A 3 -26.61 11.33 21.71
CA PRO A 3 -25.59 10.28 21.59
C PRO A 3 -25.29 9.90 20.15
N GLU A 4 -26.25 10.05 19.27
CA GLU A 4 -26.04 9.70 17.87
C GLU A 4 -24.95 10.53 17.24
N ARG A 5 -24.81 11.79 17.65
CA ARG A 5 -23.81 12.63 17.07
C ARG A 5 -22.41 12.14 17.39
N GLN A 6 -22.19 11.71 18.61
CA GLN A 6 -20.90 11.16 18.99
C GLN A 6 -20.61 9.85 18.27
N VAL A 7 -21.61 9.05 18.15
CA VAL A 7 -21.46 7.78 17.47
C VAL A 7 -21.05 8.00 16.03
N ARG A 8 -21.68 8.97 15.37
CA ARG A 8 -21.34 9.23 13.96
C ARG A 8 -19.92 9.70 13.79
N GLN A 9 -19.41 10.47 14.74
CA GLN A 9 -18.03 10.94 14.63
C GLN A 9 -17.02 9.83 14.60
N SER A 10 -17.34 8.71 15.24
CA SER A 10 -16.45 7.57 15.27
C SER A 10 -16.67 6.64 14.10
N ARG A 11 -17.57 6.99 13.18
CA ARG A 11 -17.91 6.11 12.08
C ARG A 11 -17.01 6.22 10.89
N SER A 12 -16.34 7.36 10.73
CA SER A 12 -15.47 7.52 9.58
C SER A 12 -14.35 6.49 9.64
N PRO A 13 -14.20 5.66 8.61
CA PRO A 13 -13.13 4.68 8.61
C PRO A 13 -11.78 5.39 8.63
N ARG A 14 -10.83 4.77 9.28
CA ARG A 14 -9.46 5.24 9.18
C ARG A 14 -8.92 4.83 7.82
N VAL A 15 -8.11 5.69 7.24
CA VAL A 15 -7.54 5.40 5.93
C VAL A 15 -6.12 4.90 6.11
N ILE A 16 -5.85 3.77 5.47
CA ILE A 16 -4.52 3.22 5.34
C ILE A 16 -4.19 3.33 3.87
N VAL A 17 -3.08 3.98 3.56
CA VAL A 17 -2.66 4.19 2.18
C VAL A 17 -1.54 3.23 1.84
N ALA A 18 -1.48 2.81 0.57
CA ALA A 18 -0.43 1.91 0.11
C ALA A 18 -0.01 2.30 -1.30
N ALA A 19 1.23 1.94 -1.63
CA ALA A 19 1.87 2.36 -2.87
C ALA A 19 2.08 1.17 -3.80
N VAL A 20 1.57 1.29 -5.02
CA VAL A 20 1.93 0.41 -6.13
C VAL A 20 3.08 1.11 -6.85
N ILE A 21 4.30 0.70 -6.55
CA ILE A 21 5.50 1.28 -7.13
C ILE A 21 5.93 0.39 -8.28
N VAL A 22 5.86 0.91 -9.50
CA VAL A 22 6.17 0.15 -10.70
C VAL A 22 7.46 0.67 -11.31
N MET A 23 8.37 -0.25 -11.63
CA MET A 23 9.59 0.09 -12.32
C MET A 23 9.95 -1.07 -13.23
N ASP A 24 10.21 -0.76 -14.50
CA ASP A 24 10.62 -1.76 -15.50
C ASP A 24 9.62 -2.91 -15.61
N GLY A 25 8.33 -2.59 -15.52
CA GLY A 25 7.28 -3.60 -15.67
C GLY A 25 7.10 -4.50 -14.46
N ARG A 26 7.64 -4.11 -13.32
CA ARG A 26 7.52 -4.89 -12.08
C ARG A 26 7.03 -4.01 -10.95
N VAL A 27 6.33 -4.64 -10.01
CA VAL A 27 5.80 -3.96 -8.84
C VAL A 27 6.59 -4.37 -7.61
N LEU A 28 6.78 -3.41 -6.69
CA LEU A 28 7.49 -3.69 -5.44
C LEU A 28 6.56 -4.33 -4.44
N ALA A 29 6.95 -5.50 -3.94
CA ALA A 29 6.25 -6.21 -2.88
C ALA A 29 7.17 -6.31 -1.66
N CYS A 30 6.60 -6.16 -0.47
CA CYS A 30 7.34 -6.08 0.77
C CYS A 30 6.88 -7.17 1.73
N GLU A 31 7.82 -7.86 2.35
CA GLU A 31 7.51 -8.93 3.29
C GLU A 31 7.48 -8.39 4.71
N ARG A 32 6.38 -8.64 5.40
CA ARG A 32 6.22 -8.20 6.79
C ARG A 32 7.04 -9.07 7.74
N SER A 33 7.61 -8.42 8.74
CA SER A 33 8.36 -9.13 9.78
C SER A 33 7.55 -9.28 11.06
N SER A 34 6.48 -8.53 11.22
CA SER A 34 5.68 -8.51 12.45
C SER A 34 4.30 -7.94 12.15
N PRO A 35 3.33 -8.14 13.03
CA PRO A 35 3.34 -9.06 14.18
C PRO A 35 3.34 -10.51 13.71
N PRO A 36 3.51 -11.47 14.62
CA PRO A 36 3.64 -12.88 14.22
C PRO A 36 2.50 -13.39 13.34
N GLU A 37 1.28 -12.86 13.53
CA GLU A 37 0.12 -13.30 12.77
C GLU A 37 0.25 -13.04 11.28
N VAL A 38 1.03 -12.02 10.89
CA VAL A 38 1.20 -11.66 9.49
C VAL A 38 2.64 -11.74 9.03
N ALA A 39 3.56 -12.15 9.91
CA ALA A 39 4.96 -12.29 9.52
C ALA A 39 5.09 -13.30 8.39
N GLY A 40 5.88 -12.94 7.38
CA GLY A 40 6.01 -13.75 6.18
C GLY A 40 4.98 -13.49 5.10
N ARG A 41 3.94 -12.70 5.40
CA ARG A 41 3.00 -12.24 4.38
C ARG A 41 3.58 -11.03 3.68
N TRP A 42 3.09 -10.79 2.48
CA TRP A 42 3.58 -9.72 1.61
C TRP A 42 2.51 -8.67 1.39
N GLU A 43 2.94 -7.45 1.16
CA GLU A 43 2.04 -6.31 1.04
C GLU A 43 2.68 -5.23 0.19
N PHE A 44 1.87 -4.24 -0.21
CA PHE A 44 2.40 -3.00 -0.74
C PHE A 44 2.83 -2.11 0.43
N PRO A 45 3.90 -1.33 0.28
CA PRO A 45 4.33 -0.44 1.37
C PRO A 45 3.32 0.68 1.59
N GLY A 46 3.22 1.15 2.81
CA GLY A 46 2.30 2.22 3.18
C GLY A 46 2.03 2.23 4.66
N GLY A 47 0.97 2.94 5.05
CA GLY A 47 0.62 3.04 6.46
C GLY A 47 -0.55 3.96 6.68
N LYS A 48 -0.76 4.32 7.93
CA LYS A 48 -1.92 5.09 8.34
C LYS A 48 -1.80 6.56 7.96
N VAL A 49 -2.90 7.15 7.51
CA VAL A 49 -3.00 8.58 7.33
C VAL A 49 -3.18 9.20 8.71
N GLU A 50 -2.32 10.14 9.05
CA GLU A 50 -2.36 10.79 10.35
C GLU A 50 -3.16 12.06 10.27
N ARG A 51 -3.56 12.55 11.45
CA ARG A 51 -4.37 13.76 11.53
C ARG A 51 -3.67 14.90 10.80
N GLY A 52 -4.41 15.59 9.95
CA GLY A 52 -3.88 16.75 9.23
C GLY A 52 -3.18 16.42 7.94
N GLU A 53 -3.02 15.12 7.62
CA GLU A 53 -2.39 14.72 6.37
C GLU A 53 -3.44 14.43 5.31
N THR A 54 -3.12 14.76 4.06
CA THR A 54 -3.85 14.18 2.94
C THR A 54 -3.34 12.74 2.72
N ASP A 55 -4.09 11.98 1.94
CA ASP A 55 -3.65 10.63 1.58
C ASP A 55 -2.27 10.66 0.92
N GLU A 56 -2.09 11.61 0.00
CA GLU A 56 -0.84 11.69 -0.76
C GLU A 56 0.35 12.05 0.13
N VAL A 57 0.15 12.97 1.06
CA VAL A 57 1.21 13.35 1.99
C VAL A 57 1.57 12.17 2.89
N ALA A 58 0.56 11.47 3.39
CA ALA A 58 0.79 10.30 4.23
C ALA A 58 1.57 9.24 3.48
N LEU A 59 1.20 8.97 2.24
CA LEU A 59 1.86 7.92 1.48
C LEU A 59 3.31 8.29 1.17
N ALA A 60 3.56 9.55 0.82
CA ALA A 60 4.94 9.99 0.58
C ALA A 60 5.78 9.84 1.85
N ARG A 61 5.21 10.19 3.01
CA ARG A 61 5.90 10.05 4.28
C ARG A 61 6.20 8.59 4.58
N GLU A 62 5.21 7.70 4.39
CA GLU A 62 5.42 6.28 4.66
C GLU A 62 6.48 5.68 3.75
N CYS A 63 6.50 6.07 2.48
CA CYS A 63 7.52 5.58 1.57
C CYS A 63 8.92 6.04 2.00
N ALA A 64 9.03 7.28 2.49
CA ALA A 64 10.30 7.76 2.98
C ALA A 64 10.75 6.98 4.21
N GLU A 65 9.82 6.71 5.13
CA GLU A 65 10.16 6.01 6.36
C GLU A 65 10.49 4.54 6.14
N GLU A 66 9.71 3.88 5.30
CA GLU A 66 9.85 2.43 5.14
C GLU A 66 10.86 2.04 4.09
N LEU A 67 11.05 2.86 3.07
CA LEU A 67 11.87 2.51 1.92
C LEU A 67 13.03 3.46 1.68
N GLY A 68 13.06 4.60 2.35
CA GLY A 68 14.12 5.57 2.15
C GLY A 68 14.07 6.27 0.80
N VAL A 69 12.88 6.41 0.22
CA VAL A 69 12.74 6.99 -1.12
C VAL A 69 11.81 8.18 -1.12
N ARG A 70 12.01 9.04 -2.12
CA ARG A 70 11.08 10.12 -2.45
C ARG A 70 10.18 9.66 -3.57
N VAL A 71 8.91 9.99 -3.49
CA VAL A 71 7.93 9.50 -4.46
C VAL A 71 7.00 10.60 -4.91
N GLU A 72 6.45 10.40 -6.09
CA GLU A 72 5.34 11.18 -6.59
C GLU A 72 4.12 10.28 -6.62
N VAL A 73 3.07 10.68 -5.91
CA VAL A 73 1.85 9.88 -5.81
C VAL A 73 0.95 10.21 -7.00
N GLY A 74 0.51 9.18 -7.68
CA GLY A 74 -0.32 9.31 -8.87
C GLY A 74 -1.76 8.87 -8.63
N ALA A 75 -2.32 8.18 -9.61
CA ALA A 75 -3.74 7.83 -9.59
C ALA A 75 -4.04 6.68 -8.64
N ARG A 76 -5.32 6.60 -8.24
CA ARG A 76 -5.82 5.48 -7.45
C ARG A 76 -5.72 4.19 -8.24
N VAL A 77 -5.47 3.10 -7.54
CA VAL A 77 -5.46 1.76 -8.13
C VAL A 77 -6.54 0.95 -7.44
N GLY A 78 -7.58 0.59 -8.18
CA GLY A 78 -8.68 -0.19 -7.64
C GLY A 78 -9.53 0.56 -6.65
N PRO A 79 -10.54 -0.11 -6.08
CA PRO A 79 -11.42 0.50 -5.10
C PRO A 79 -10.81 0.47 -3.71
N ASP A 80 -11.43 1.21 -2.78
CA ASP A 80 -11.10 1.07 -1.36
C ASP A 80 -11.42 -0.35 -0.92
N VAL A 81 -10.54 -0.92 -0.10
CA VAL A 81 -10.73 -2.28 0.42
C VAL A 81 -11.02 -2.19 1.91
N PRO A 82 -12.19 -2.66 2.36
CA PRO A 82 -12.52 -2.60 3.79
C PRO A 82 -11.58 -3.47 4.63
N LEU A 83 -11.22 -2.96 5.79
CA LEU A 83 -10.37 -3.66 6.76
C LEU A 83 -11.03 -3.59 8.12
N ALA A 84 -10.67 -4.54 9.00
CA ALA A 84 -11.05 -4.49 10.41
C ALA A 84 -12.56 -4.26 10.58
N HIS A 85 -13.35 -5.06 9.87
CA HIS A 85 -14.82 -4.97 9.95
C HIS A 85 -15.34 -3.58 9.61
N GLY A 86 -14.70 -2.95 8.63
CA GLY A 86 -15.13 -1.63 8.15
C GLY A 86 -14.60 -0.47 8.95
N ARG A 87 -13.80 -0.71 9.98
CA ARG A 87 -13.23 0.39 10.77
C ARG A 87 -12.08 1.09 10.06
N SER A 88 -11.53 0.45 9.05
CA SER A 88 -10.46 1.02 8.23
C SER A 88 -10.71 0.68 6.78
N VAL A 89 -10.09 1.44 5.89
CA VAL A 89 -10.07 1.11 4.47
C VAL A 89 -8.63 1.19 3.99
N LEU A 90 -8.30 0.28 3.07
CA LEU A 90 -7.03 0.34 2.35
C LEU A 90 -7.27 1.08 1.04
N ARG A 91 -6.49 2.12 0.81
CA ARG A 91 -6.61 2.95 -0.39
C ARG A 91 -5.27 2.99 -1.08
N VAL A 92 -5.23 2.56 -2.32
CA VAL A 92 -3.98 2.28 -3.01
C VAL A 92 -3.79 3.27 -4.15
N PHE A 93 -2.55 3.72 -4.32
CA PHE A 93 -2.17 4.69 -5.36
C PHE A 93 -0.99 4.16 -6.16
N ALA A 94 -0.99 4.46 -7.45
CA ALA A 94 0.21 4.27 -8.27
C ALA A 94 1.23 5.32 -7.85
N VAL A 95 2.49 4.92 -7.74
CA VAL A 95 3.52 5.78 -7.20
C VAL A 95 4.77 5.67 -8.05
N ARG A 96 5.42 6.80 -8.29
CA ARG A 96 6.64 6.87 -9.08
C ARG A 96 7.80 7.32 -8.20
N LEU A 97 8.93 6.64 -8.34
CA LEU A 97 10.15 7.03 -7.64
C LEU A 97 10.74 8.30 -8.26
N ILE A 98 11.28 9.16 -7.41
CA ILE A 98 11.86 10.43 -7.84
C ILE A 98 13.37 10.31 -7.79
N GLY A 99 14.03 10.88 -8.82
CA GLY A 99 15.45 11.13 -8.78
C GLY A 99 16.34 9.91 -8.72
N GLY A 100 15.85 8.76 -9.18
CA GLY A 100 16.68 7.57 -9.17
C GLY A 100 16.86 6.95 -7.80
N ASP A 101 16.02 7.33 -6.83
CA ASP A 101 16.06 6.72 -5.51
C ASP A 101 15.81 5.22 -5.63
N VAL A 102 16.48 4.44 -4.78
CA VAL A 102 16.37 3.00 -4.79
C VAL A 102 15.77 2.55 -3.45
N PRO A 103 14.64 1.84 -3.48
CA PRO A 103 14.02 1.39 -2.24
C PRO A 103 14.92 0.44 -1.44
N GLN A 104 14.86 0.58 -0.13
CA GLN A 104 15.56 -0.28 0.80
C GLN A 104 14.57 -0.80 1.83
N ALA A 105 14.78 -2.02 2.29
CA ALA A 105 13.89 -2.62 3.28
C ALA A 105 14.27 -2.13 4.67
N LEU A 106 13.84 -0.93 5.02
CA LEU A 106 14.17 -0.34 6.31
C LEU A 106 13.30 -0.90 7.44
N GLU A 107 12.08 -1.32 7.13
CA GLU A 107 11.14 -1.83 8.14
C GLU A 107 10.57 -3.20 7.78
N HIS A 108 10.72 -3.64 6.56
CA HIS A 108 10.25 -4.95 6.12
C HIS A 108 11.38 -5.95 6.19
N ARG A 109 11.00 -7.25 6.24
CA ARG A 109 11.98 -8.32 6.26
C ARG A 109 12.74 -8.41 4.95
N SER A 110 12.02 -8.25 3.84
CA SER A 110 12.63 -8.29 2.53
C SER A 110 11.70 -7.64 1.52
N MET A 111 12.19 -7.47 0.29
CA MET A 111 11.42 -6.89 -0.81
C MET A 111 11.71 -7.69 -2.07
N ARG A 112 10.74 -7.69 -2.98
CA ARG A 112 10.90 -8.28 -4.31
C ARG A 112 10.19 -7.41 -5.34
N TRP A 113 10.79 -7.34 -6.52
CA TRP A 113 10.13 -6.75 -7.69
C TRP A 113 9.48 -7.89 -8.45
N LEU A 114 8.16 -7.79 -8.67
CA LEU A 114 7.39 -8.87 -9.26
C LEU A 114 6.80 -8.42 -10.60
N GLY A 115 7.08 -9.18 -11.65
CA GLY A 115 6.41 -9.00 -12.93
C GLY A 115 5.04 -9.66 -12.93
N THR A 116 4.31 -9.47 -14.03
CA THR A 116 2.96 -9.99 -14.14
C THR A 116 2.90 -11.49 -13.84
N ASP A 117 3.86 -12.23 -14.34
CA ASP A 117 3.86 -13.70 -14.17
C ASP A 117 4.29 -14.13 -12.78
N GLU A 118 4.74 -13.21 -11.96
CA GLU A 118 5.25 -13.52 -10.63
C GLU A 118 4.33 -13.07 -9.51
N LEU A 119 3.20 -12.44 -9.85
CA LEU A 119 2.33 -11.87 -8.83
C LEU A 119 1.82 -12.91 -7.83
N ASP A 120 1.67 -14.16 -8.26
CA ASP A 120 1.22 -15.22 -7.37
C ASP A 120 2.36 -15.92 -6.64
N SER A 121 3.59 -15.45 -6.80
CA SER A 121 4.74 -16.13 -6.22
C SER A 121 4.95 -15.81 -4.74
N VAL A 122 4.19 -14.88 -4.18
CA VAL A 122 4.30 -14.50 -2.77
C VAL A 122 2.91 -14.59 -2.12
N PRO A 123 2.87 -14.90 -0.81
CA PRO A 123 1.59 -14.96 -0.10
C PRO A 123 1.16 -13.58 0.35
N TRP A 124 0.39 -12.90 -0.49
CA TRP A 124 -0.10 -11.56 -0.17
C TRP A 124 -1.03 -11.57 1.04
N LEU A 125 -1.03 -10.48 1.78
CA LEU A 125 -2.10 -10.26 2.76
C LEU A 125 -3.45 -10.25 2.03
N PRO A 126 -4.49 -10.79 2.67
CA PRO A 126 -5.81 -10.84 2.02
C PRO A 126 -6.31 -9.49 1.52
N ALA A 127 -6.03 -8.41 2.25
CA ALA A 127 -6.51 -7.09 1.86
C ALA A 127 -5.85 -6.58 0.57
N ASP A 128 -4.67 -7.09 0.22
CA ASP A 128 -3.98 -6.67 -0.98
C ASP A 128 -4.42 -7.44 -2.21
N GLN A 129 -5.07 -8.59 -2.03
CA GLN A 129 -5.46 -9.44 -3.16
C GLN A 129 -6.31 -8.72 -4.20
N PRO A 130 -7.34 -7.95 -3.81
CA PRO A 130 -8.14 -7.26 -4.82
C PRO A 130 -7.31 -6.28 -5.66
N ILE A 131 -6.28 -5.69 -5.06
CA ILE A 131 -5.42 -4.76 -5.77
C ILE A 131 -4.46 -5.51 -6.70
N VAL A 132 -3.97 -6.67 -6.26
CA VAL A 132 -3.07 -7.47 -7.10
C VAL A 132 -3.73 -7.78 -8.44
N SER A 133 -5.02 -8.06 -8.44
CA SER A 133 -5.72 -8.39 -9.69
C SER A 133 -5.88 -7.18 -10.62
N GLU A 134 -5.65 -5.96 -10.12
CA GLU A 134 -5.68 -4.76 -10.96
C GLU A 134 -4.32 -4.44 -11.59
N LEU A 135 -3.28 -5.17 -11.22
CA LEU A 135 -1.92 -4.79 -11.60
C LEU A 135 -1.52 -5.09 -13.04
N PRO A 136 -1.97 -6.19 -13.67
CA PRO A 136 -1.42 -6.54 -14.97
C PRO A 136 -1.43 -5.40 -16.00
N PRO A 137 -2.52 -4.60 -16.15
CA PRO A 137 -2.45 -3.49 -17.11
C PRO A 137 -1.41 -2.45 -16.74
N LEU A 138 -1.13 -2.28 -15.45
CA LEU A 138 -0.18 -1.28 -14.99
C LEU A 138 1.26 -1.72 -15.22
N LEU A 139 1.52 -3.02 -15.20
CA LEU A 139 2.86 -3.54 -15.39
C LEU A 139 3.22 -3.63 -16.85
N GLY A 140 2.25 -3.51 -17.72
CA GLY A 140 2.47 -3.64 -19.14
C GLY A 140 2.69 -5.08 -19.54
N HIS A 141 2.48 -5.32 -20.80
CA HIS A 141 2.76 -6.63 -21.36
C HIS A 141 4.11 -6.61 -22.01
N ARG A 142 4.97 -7.42 -21.49
CA ARG A 142 6.24 -7.65 -22.12
C ARG A 142 6.08 -8.91 -22.90
N GLY A 143 5.49 -8.77 -23.95
CA GLY A 143 5.13 -9.92 -24.76
C GLY A 143 6.22 -10.89 -24.90
#